data_e73d6a71230f475878205edbcc2ee31f
#
_entry.id   e73d6a71230f475878205edbcc2ee31f
#
_cell.length_a   1.000
_cell.length_b   1.000
_cell.length_c   1.000
_cell.angle_alpha   90.00
_cell.angle_beta   90.00
_cell.angle_gamma   90.00
#
_symmetry.space_group_name_H-M   'P 1'
#
loop_
_entity.id
_entity.type
_entity.pdbx_description
1 polymer ?
#
loop_
_entity_poly.entity_id
_entity_poly.type
_entity_poly.pdbx_seq_one_letter_code
_entity_poly.pdbx_strand_id
1 'polypeptide(L)'
;MKTVCLILMLCLLLSGCGKTPEPTVYSSVQGTPTEITLDAPAGPGLAALGAPFGYGERKSADYRGVEKTYRFSGLDVRTYQSQDGERILGVNITGSDFRTPEGIAVGDSAAQVRSCFGENAIQGNTCTIQTTSEKMVLLLENNLVASIQYSLV
;
A
#
# COMPACT_ATOMS: atom_id res chain seq x y z
N MET A 1 34.16 9.24 -55.30
CA MET A 1 33.26 9.89 -54.31
C MET A 1 32.61 8.76 -53.50
N LYS A 2 33.06 8.53 -52.26
CA LYS A 2 32.60 7.43 -51.38
C LYS A 2 31.75 8.06 -50.30
N THR A 3 30.44 7.80 -50.34
CA THR A 3 29.49 8.26 -49.37
C THR A 3 29.56 7.32 -48.16
N VAL A 4 30.08 7.81 -47.01
CA VAL A 4 30.12 7.10 -45.75
C VAL A 4 28.77 7.27 -45.09
N CYS A 5 28.01 6.20 -45.02
CA CYS A 5 26.74 6.14 -44.30
C CYS A 5 27.04 5.93 -42.80
N LEU A 6 26.95 6.98 -41.99
CA LEU A 6 27.13 6.98 -40.58
C LEU A 6 25.81 6.46 -39.93
N ILE A 7 25.77 5.17 -39.59
CA ILE A 7 24.66 4.60 -38.84
C ILE A 7 24.86 4.99 -37.36
N LEU A 8 24.12 6.00 -36.95
CA LEU A 8 24.02 6.41 -35.54
C LEU A 8 23.16 5.39 -34.81
N MET A 9 23.82 4.42 -34.16
CA MET A 9 23.18 3.43 -33.32
C MET A 9 22.76 4.09 -32.02
N LEU A 10 21.51 4.59 -31.99
CA LEU A 10 20.89 5.15 -30.79
C LEU A 10 20.58 4.02 -29.81
N CYS A 11 21.51 3.72 -28.91
CA CYS A 11 21.25 2.88 -27.76
C CYS A 11 20.25 3.57 -26.84
N LEU A 12 18.97 3.25 -27.00
CA LEU A 12 17.94 3.52 -26.01
C LEU A 12 18.26 2.68 -24.77
N LEU A 13 18.98 3.29 -23.84
CA LEU A 13 19.08 2.82 -22.47
C LEU A 13 17.68 2.95 -21.86
N LEU A 14 16.91 1.88 -21.94
CA LEU A 14 15.73 1.67 -21.10
C LEU A 14 16.25 1.48 -19.67
N SER A 15 16.58 2.60 -19.03
CA SER A 15 16.69 2.65 -17.57
C SER A 15 15.29 2.43 -17.03
N GLY A 16 14.87 1.18 -16.96
CA GLY A 16 13.76 0.75 -16.14
C GLY A 16 14.13 1.06 -14.71
N CYS A 17 13.80 2.26 -14.26
CA CYS A 17 13.83 2.61 -12.85
C CYS A 17 12.73 1.77 -12.20
N GLY A 18 13.08 0.57 -11.78
CA GLY A 18 12.24 -0.25 -10.91
C GLY A 18 12.13 0.48 -9.57
N LYS A 19 11.27 1.49 -9.49
CA LYS A 19 10.77 1.95 -8.20
C LYS A 19 10.04 0.77 -7.61
N THR A 20 10.62 0.14 -6.60
CA THR A 20 9.88 -0.71 -5.68
C THR A 20 8.71 0.13 -5.18
N PRO A 21 7.46 -0.29 -5.38
CA PRO A 21 6.33 0.52 -4.94
C PRO A 21 6.42 0.71 -3.43
N GLU A 22 6.46 1.95 -2.98
CA GLU A 22 6.28 2.24 -1.57
C GLU A 22 4.83 1.95 -1.24
N PRO A 23 4.53 1.12 -0.23
CA PRO A 23 3.16 0.80 0.13
C PRO A 23 2.43 2.06 0.62
N THR A 24 1.62 2.61 -0.22
CA THR A 24 0.81 3.80 0.04
C THR A 24 -0.64 3.46 -0.26
N VAL A 25 -1.54 3.89 0.60
CA VAL A 25 -2.97 3.67 0.44
C VAL A 25 -3.64 4.96 -0.02
N TYR A 26 -4.36 4.89 -1.15
CA TYR A 26 -5.13 6.00 -1.67
C TYR A 26 -6.63 5.77 -1.46
N SER A 27 -7.31 6.79 -1.00
CA SER A 27 -8.76 6.83 -0.87
C SER A 27 -9.33 8.02 -1.63
N SER A 28 -10.50 7.82 -2.23
CA SER A 28 -11.30 8.91 -2.80
C SER A 28 -12.44 9.22 -1.84
N VAL A 29 -12.22 10.11 -0.89
CA VAL A 29 -13.27 10.64 -0.02
C VAL A 29 -13.71 12.00 -0.59
N GLN A 30 -14.98 12.15 -0.92
CA GLN A 30 -15.57 13.39 -1.46
C GLN A 30 -14.85 13.96 -2.70
N GLY A 31 -14.29 13.09 -3.55
CA GLY A 31 -13.60 13.49 -4.77
C GLY A 31 -12.17 14.00 -4.56
N THR A 32 -11.68 14.03 -3.34
CA THR A 32 -10.27 14.37 -3.03
C THR A 32 -9.51 13.08 -2.72
N PRO A 33 -8.45 12.77 -3.45
CA PRO A 33 -7.59 11.63 -3.13
C PRO A 33 -6.99 11.80 -1.74
N THR A 34 -7.12 10.80 -0.89
CA THR A 34 -6.47 10.75 0.43
C THR A 34 -5.36 9.73 0.36
N GLU A 35 -4.15 10.16 0.65
CA GLU A 35 -2.98 9.30 0.73
C GLU A 35 -2.67 9.00 2.19
N ILE A 36 -2.48 7.70 2.51
CA ILE A 36 -2.05 7.24 3.82
C ILE A 36 -0.72 6.53 3.64
N THR A 37 0.32 7.09 4.23
CA THR A 37 1.70 6.57 4.16
C THR A 37 2.12 6.00 5.50
N LEU A 38 2.75 4.82 5.49
CA LEU A 38 3.31 4.22 6.68
C LEU A 38 4.44 5.09 7.24
N ASP A 39 4.61 5.02 8.55
CA ASP A 39 5.57 5.82 9.31
C ASP A 39 5.42 7.35 9.16
N ALA A 40 4.36 7.84 8.53
CA ALA A 40 4.02 9.25 8.52
C ALA A 40 3.31 9.67 9.83
N PRO A 41 3.31 10.98 10.17
CA PRO A 41 2.48 11.49 11.26
C PRO A 41 1.00 11.12 11.06
N ALA A 42 0.37 10.53 12.08
CA ALA A 42 -0.98 9.98 11.95
C ALA A 42 -2.07 11.04 11.80
N GLY A 43 -1.89 12.21 12.42
CA GLY A 43 -2.91 13.26 12.48
C GLY A 43 -3.50 13.66 11.11
N PRO A 44 -2.70 14.05 10.13
CA PRO A 44 -3.21 14.44 8.80
C PRO A 44 -3.99 13.32 8.10
N GLY A 45 -3.48 12.08 8.10
CA GLY A 45 -4.14 10.94 7.47
C GLY A 45 -5.48 10.60 8.15
N LEU A 46 -5.50 10.55 9.47
CA LEU A 46 -6.72 10.29 10.24
C LEU A 46 -7.76 11.41 10.04
N ALA A 47 -7.33 12.68 10.03
CA ALA A 47 -8.23 13.81 9.80
C ALA A 47 -8.88 13.76 8.41
N ALA A 48 -8.15 13.33 7.38
CA ALA A 48 -8.68 13.18 6.02
C ALA A 48 -9.72 12.06 5.89
N LEU A 49 -9.66 11.04 6.74
CA LEU A 49 -10.63 9.94 6.78
C LEU A 49 -11.92 10.29 7.54
N GLY A 50 -11.92 11.40 8.28
CA GLY A 50 -13.06 11.82 9.10
C GLY A 50 -13.11 11.16 10.47
N ALA A 51 -14.31 11.05 11.05
CA ALA A 51 -14.50 10.48 12.37
C ALA A 51 -14.49 8.93 12.32
N PRO A 52 -13.65 8.24 13.08
CA PRO A 52 -13.71 6.79 13.19
C PRO A 52 -14.99 6.37 13.93
N PHE A 53 -15.61 5.27 13.53
CA PHE A 53 -16.73 4.70 14.26
C PHE A 53 -16.29 3.79 15.41
N GLY A 54 -15.01 3.42 15.47
CA GLY A 54 -14.46 2.57 16.50
C GLY A 54 -13.01 2.93 16.82
N TYR A 55 -12.63 2.64 18.05
CA TYR A 55 -11.30 2.91 18.58
C TYR A 55 -10.87 1.79 19.52
N GLY A 56 -9.59 1.45 19.53
CA GLY A 56 -9.03 0.49 20.45
C GLY A 56 -7.57 0.78 20.74
N GLU A 57 -7.11 0.38 21.91
CA GLU A 57 -5.71 0.45 22.32
C GLU A 57 -5.22 -0.91 22.78
N ARG A 58 -3.95 -1.20 22.54
CA ARG A 58 -3.25 -2.34 23.10
C ARG A 58 -1.81 -1.99 23.41
N LYS A 59 -1.22 -2.70 24.39
CA LYS A 59 0.22 -2.61 24.59
C LYS A 59 0.91 -3.24 23.38
N SER A 60 1.87 -2.52 22.81
CA SER A 60 2.65 -3.06 21.69
C SER A 60 3.57 -4.18 22.16
N ALA A 61 3.70 -5.22 21.32
CA ALA A 61 4.68 -6.27 21.52
C ALA A 61 6.05 -5.87 20.93
N ASP A 62 6.03 -5.16 19.81
CA ASP A 62 7.22 -4.88 18.99
C ASP A 62 7.73 -3.45 19.15
N TYR A 63 6.84 -2.52 19.49
CA TYR A 63 7.14 -1.10 19.67
C TYR A 63 6.96 -0.69 21.13
N ARG A 64 7.75 0.28 21.58
CA ARG A 64 7.58 0.82 22.94
C ARG A 64 6.29 1.62 23.02
N GLY A 65 5.44 1.31 24.03
CA GLY A 65 4.23 2.05 24.31
C GLY A 65 2.96 1.36 23.87
N VAL A 66 2.03 2.14 23.35
CA VAL A 66 0.66 1.71 23.00
C VAL A 66 0.46 1.80 21.51
N GLU A 67 -0.09 0.73 20.93
CA GLU A 67 -0.67 0.74 19.60
C GLU A 67 -2.14 1.12 19.69
N LYS A 68 -2.58 1.98 18.79
CA LYS A 68 -3.98 2.36 18.64
C LYS A 68 -4.52 1.84 17.32
N THR A 69 -5.80 1.53 17.30
CA THR A 69 -6.53 1.15 16.08
C THR A 69 -7.73 2.04 15.93
N TYR A 70 -7.77 2.77 14.82
CA TYR A 70 -8.89 3.61 14.40
C TYR A 70 -9.66 2.87 13.30
N ARG A 71 -10.97 2.67 13.50
CA ARG A 71 -11.82 1.94 12.57
C ARG A 71 -12.70 2.87 11.77
N PHE A 72 -12.60 2.77 10.45
CA PHE A 72 -13.42 3.47 9.48
C PHE A 72 -14.18 2.47 8.62
N SER A 73 -15.18 2.92 7.87
CA SER A 73 -15.89 2.03 6.93
C SER A 73 -14.93 1.47 5.89
N GLY A 74 -14.71 0.16 5.93
CA GLY A 74 -13.80 -0.55 5.01
C GLY A 74 -12.31 -0.31 5.22
N LEU A 75 -11.90 0.32 6.33
CA LEU A 75 -10.50 0.64 6.60
C LEU A 75 -10.22 0.69 8.11
N ASP A 76 -9.20 -0.02 8.55
CA ASP A 76 -8.62 0.13 9.88
C ASP A 76 -7.23 0.74 9.77
N VAL A 77 -6.93 1.79 10.54
CA VAL A 77 -5.60 2.41 10.64
C VAL A 77 -5.02 2.08 12.00
N ARG A 78 -3.85 1.47 12.01
CA ARG A 78 -3.08 1.24 13.24
C ARG A 78 -1.98 2.26 13.35
N THR A 79 -1.75 2.75 14.56
CA THR A 79 -0.70 3.72 14.88
C THR A 79 0.13 3.25 16.05
N TYR A 80 1.30 3.85 16.20
CA TYR A 80 2.17 3.67 17.36
C TYR A 80 2.69 5.02 17.84
N GLN A 81 3.08 5.09 19.11
CA GLN A 81 3.69 6.29 19.68
C GLN A 81 5.19 6.28 19.45
N SER A 82 5.70 7.23 18.68
CA SER A 82 7.12 7.51 18.53
C SER A 82 7.56 8.66 19.45
N GLN A 83 8.85 9.00 19.42
CA GLN A 83 9.37 10.16 20.16
C GLN A 83 8.81 11.48 19.61
N ASP A 84 8.54 11.53 18.32
CA ASP A 84 8.06 12.73 17.60
C ASP A 84 6.53 12.79 17.48
N GLY A 85 5.81 11.89 18.17
CA GLY A 85 4.36 11.82 18.14
C GLY A 85 3.80 10.50 17.60
N GLU A 86 2.50 10.50 17.34
CA GLU A 86 1.79 9.34 16.84
C GLU A 86 2.03 9.17 15.34
N ARG A 87 2.41 7.94 14.91
CA ARG A 87 2.76 7.61 13.52
C ARG A 87 1.97 6.39 13.04
N ILE A 88 1.76 6.29 11.74
CA ILE A 88 1.02 5.19 11.13
C ILE A 88 1.90 3.93 11.11
N LEU A 89 1.42 2.88 11.80
CA LEU A 89 2.05 1.58 11.89
C LEU A 89 1.62 0.64 10.76
N GLY A 90 0.36 0.72 10.38
CA GLY A 90 -0.21 -0.17 9.37
C GLY A 90 -1.65 0.18 9.04
N VAL A 91 -2.10 -0.39 7.95
CA VAL A 91 -3.45 -0.19 7.42
C VAL A 91 -4.02 -1.54 7.01
N ASN A 92 -5.30 -1.78 7.31
CA ASN A 92 -6.04 -2.94 6.83
C ASN A 92 -7.27 -2.47 6.06
N ILE A 93 -7.33 -2.77 4.77
CA ILE A 93 -8.39 -2.40 3.85
C ILE A 93 -9.30 -3.59 3.63
N THR A 94 -10.59 -3.42 3.85
CA THR A 94 -11.64 -4.42 3.61
C THR A 94 -12.76 -3.88 2.73
N GLY A 95 -12.74 -2.57 2.44
CA GLY A 95 -13.70 -1.90 1.56
C GLY A 95 -13.15 -1.65 0.17
N SER A 96 -14.01 -1.63 -0.83
CA SER A 96 -13.65 -1.42 -2.25
C SER A 96 -13.35 0.03 -2.62
N ASP A 97 -13.56 0.99 -1.70
CA ASP A 97 -13.38 2.42 -1.96
C ASP A 97 -11.90 2.86 -1.93
N PHE A 98 -11.04 1.98 -1.46
CA PHE A 98 -9.60 2.21 -1.32
C PHE A 98 -8.82 1.39 -2.35
N ARG A 99 -7.72 1.97 -2.85
CA ARG A 99 -6.86 1.31 -3.84
C ARG A 99 -5.40 1.41 -3.44
N THR A 100 -4.61 0.42 -3.88
CA THR A 100 -3.15 0.50 -3.85
C THR A 100 -2.65 1.52 -4.89
N PRO A 101 -1.39 1.97 -4.81
CA PRO A 101 -0.78 2.82 -5.84
C PRO A 101 -0.83 2.18 -7.24
N GLU A 102 -0.81 0.85 -7.33
CA GLU A 102 -0.93 0.09 -8.58
C GLU A 102 -2.39 -0.03 -9.08
N GLY A 103 -3.35 0.50 -8.31
CA GLY A 103 -4.76 0.51 -8.67
C GLY A 103 -5.56 -0.72 -8.21
N ILE A 104 -4.98 -1.64 -7.45
CA ILE A 104 -5.69 -2.81 -6.92
C ILE A 104 -6.60 -2.41 -5.76
N ALA A 105 -7.83 -2.92 -5.78
CA ALA A 105 -8.82 -2.74 -4.73
C ALA A 105 -9.36 -4.08 -4.21
N VAL A 106 -10.04 -4.05 -3.08
CA VAL A 106 -10.85 -5.18 -2.61
C VAL A 106 -11.96 -5.46 -3.62
N GLY A 107 -12.14 -6.73 -3.99
CA GLY A 107 -13.03 -7.18 -5.06
C GLY A 107 -12.36 -7.37 -6.42
N ASP A 108 -11.15 -6.88 -6.63
CA ASP A 108 -10.41 -7.10 -7.86
C ASP A 108 -10.00 -8.57 -8.00
N SER A 109 -9.89 -9.05 -9.24
CA SER A 109 -9.61 -10.46 -9.53
C SER A 109 -8.13 -10.83 -9.34
N ALA A 110 -7.87 -12.11 -9.07
CA ALA A 110 -6.52 -12.67 -9.06
C ALA A 110 -5.76 -12.40 -10.38
N ALA A 111 -6.47 -12.31 -11.50
CA ALA A 111 -5.86 -11.98 -12.80
C ALA A 111 -5.33 -10.54 -12.83
N GLN A 112 -6.06 -9.58 -12.26
CA GLN A 112 -5.61 -8.20 -12.11
C GLN A 112 -4.38 -8.12 -11.20
N VAL A 113 -4.37 -8.85 -10.07
CA VAL A 113 -3.22 -8.92 -9.18
C VAL A 113 -1.99 -9.45 -9.90
N ARG A 114 -2.12 -10.55 -10.68
CA ARG A 114 -1.00 -11.08 -11.48
C ARG A 114 -0.52 -10.10 -12.56
N SER A 115 -1.44 -9.39 -13.18
CA SER A 115 -1.09 -8.37 -14.18
C SER A 115 -0.24 -7.24 -13.59
N CYS A 116 -0.48 -6.87 -12.34
CA CYS A 116 0.26 -5.80 -11.65
C CYS A 116 1.60 -6.28 -11.06
N PHE A 117 1.60 -7.48 -10.45
CA PHE A 117 2.73 -7.95 -9.64
C PHE A 117 3.45 -9.16 -10.21
N GLY A 118 3.00 -9.68 -11.37
CA GLY A 118 3.58 -10.82 -12.05
C GLY A 118 2.82 -12.13 -11.82
N GLU A 119 2.97 -13.07 -12.76
CA GLU A 119 2.24 -14.35 -12.76
C GLU A 119 2.47 -15.19 -11.50
N ASN A 120 3.66 -15.10 -10.91
CA ASN A 120 4.04 -15.87 -9.73
C ASN A 120 3.84 -15.11 -8.41
N ALA A 121 3.23 -13.93 -8.44
CA ALA A 121 3.06 -13.08 -7.26
C ALA A 121 2.11 -13.70 -6.22
N ILE A 122 1.13 -14.48 -6.67
CA ILE A 122 0.17 -15.14 -5.78
C ILE A 122 0.71 -16.52 -5.40
N GLN A 123 0.88 -16.74 -4.10
CA GLN A 123 1.27 -18.02 -3.51
C GLN A 123 0.15 -18.50 -2.58
N GLY A 124 -0.47 -19.64 -2.94
CA GLY A 124 -1.70 -20.06 -2.28
C GLY A 124 -2.82 -19.05 -2.50
N ASN A 125 -3.25 -18.40 -1.43
CA ASN A 125 -4.28 -17.36 -1.45
C ASN A 125 -3.75 -15.96 -1.08
N THR A 126 -2.44 -15.74 -1.12
CA THR A 126 -1.83 -14.46 -0.76
C THR A 126 -0.88 -13.95 -1.84
N CYS A 127 -0.84 -12.62 -2.00
CA CYS A 127 0.21 -11.93 -2.72
C CYS A 127 0.94 -11.04 -1.71
N THR A 128 2.25 -11.24 -1.54
CA THR A 128 3.07 -10.49 -0.60
C THR A 128 4.12 -9.70 -1.34
N ILE A 129 4.13 -8.39 -1.14
CA ILE A 129 5.15 -7.47 -1.62
C ILE A 129 5.85 -6.89 -0.39
N GLN A 130 7.17 -7.01 -0.33
CA GLN A 130 7.95 -6.56 0.82
C GLN A 130 9.16 -5.78 0.38
N THR A 131 9.39 -4.65 1.05
CA THR A 131 10.61 -3.85 0.99
C THR A 131 11.43 -4.05 2.27
N THR A 132 12.48 -3.27 2.47
CA THR A 132 13.28 -3.29 3.70
C THR A 132 12.54 -2.77 4.93
N SER A 133 11.55 -1.90 4.74
CA SER A 133 10.83 -1.20 5.82
C SER A 133 9.35 -1.51 5.88
N GLU A 134 8.78 -2.02 4.79
CA GLU A 134 7.33 -2.12 4.64
C GLU A 134 6.92 -3.42 3.96
N LYS A 135 5.72 -3.87 4.30
CA LYS A 135 5.12 -5.09 3.76
C LYS A 135 3.67 -4.83 3.37
N MET A 136 3.30 -5.22 2.15
CA MET A 136 1.92 -5.31 1.69
C MET A 136 1.54 -6.77 1.50
N VAL A 137 0.37 -7.15 1.99
CA VAL A 137 -0.21 -8.49 1.80
C VAL A 137 -1.63 -8.34 1.26
N LEU A 138 -1.89 -8.90 0.09
CA LEU A 138 -3.23 -9.09 -0.43
C LEU A 138 -3.69 -10.50 -0.08
N LEU A 139 -4.81 -10.61 0.60
CA LEU A 139 -5.49 -11.88 0.84
C LEU A 139 -6.55 -12.07 -0.25
N LEU A 140 -6.54 -13.25 -0.89
CA LEU A 140 -7.54 -13.60 -1.90
C LEU A 140 -8.48 -14.67 -1.36
N GLU A 141 -9.77 -14.48 -1.60
CA GLU A 141 -10.83 -15.45 -1.36
C GLU A 141 -11.66 -15.61 -2.63
N ASN A 142 -11.91 -16.83 -3.05
CA ASN A 142 -12.66 -17.14 -4.28
C ASN A 142 -12.09 -16.43 -5.54
N ASN A 143 -10.75 -16.31 -5.63
CA ASN A 143 -10.03 -15.58 -6.69
C ASN A 143 -10.29 -14.06 -6.74
N LEU A 144 -10.81 -13.47 -5.69
CA LEU A 144 -10.97 -12.03 -5.53
C LEU A 144 -10.17 -11.54 -4.34
N VAL A 145 -9.68 -10.32 -4.39
CA VAL A 145 -9.02 -9.65 -3.26
C VAL A 145 -10.05 -9.43 -2.15
N ALA A 146 -9.86 -10.07 -1.02
CA ALA A 146 -10.73 -9.95 0.16
C ALA A 146 -10.25 -8.87 1.13
N SER A 147 -8.92 -8.70 1.26
CA SER A 147 -8.32 -7.62 2.05
C SER A 147 -6.93 -7.25 1.55
N ILE A 148 -6.52 -6.03 1.89
CA ILE A 148 -5.18 -5.51 1.61
C ILE A 148 -4.61 -4.98 2.92
N GLN A 149 -3.45 -5.50 3.33
CA GLN A 149 -2.81 -5.12 4.59
C GLN A 149 -1.46 -4.48 4.31
N TYR A 150 -1.22 -3.34 4.90
CA TYR A 150 0.08 -2.67 4.92
C TYR A 150 0.61 -2.64 6.35
N SER A 151 1.90 -2.90 6.53
CA SER A 151 2.58 -2.82 7.82
C SER A 151 4.04 -2.43 7.68
N LEU A 152 4.59 -1.77 8.68
CA LEU A 152 6.03 -1.70 8.88
C LEU A 152 6.58 -3.10 9.17
N VAL A 153 7.85 -3.35 8.79
CA VAL A 153 8.60 -4.59 8.99
C VAL A 153 9.54 -4.46 10.18
#